data_cff6fd5a69ddfa3e6e1c9f57ba54d5b1
#
_entry.id   cff6fd5a69ddfa3e6e1c9f57ba54d5b1
#
_cell.length_a   1.000
_cell.length_b   1.000
_cell.length_c   1.000
_cell.angle_alpha   90.00
_cell.angle_beta   90.00
_cell.angle_gamma   90.00
#
_symmetry.space_group_name_H-M   'P 1'
#
loop_
_entity.id
_entity.type
_entity.pdbx_description
1 polymer ?
#
loop_
_entity_poly.entity_id
_entity_poly.type
_entity_poly.pdbx_seq_one_letter_code
_entity_poly.pdbx_strand_id
1 'polypeptide(L)'
;MAIKTKRMLSKTKSCSCSMPGVWRAAAYCSGAAVIFHSPRACAHVARSMDISAQYRALANGAAENLKSIPVVSSMLQEKHSIFGGADRLRACIEDVVNTYRPKCLIIANSCVAGVRRTSR
;
A
#
# COMPACT_ATOMS: atom_id res chain seq x y z
N MET A 1 18.09 2.88 32.01
CA MET A 1 17.60 3.62 30.81
C MET A 1 17.47 2.78 29.53
N ALA A 2 18.38 1.87 29.22
CA ALA A 2 18.31 1.00 28.03
C ALA A 2 17.06 0.13 27.94
N ILE A 3 16.51 -0.36 29.05
CA ILE A 3 15.33 -1.24 29.10
C ILE A 3 14.03 -0.46 28.74
N LYS A 4 13.90 0.80 29.14
CA LYS A 4 12.74 1.64 28.80
C LYS A 4 12.73 1.99 27.30
N THR A 5 13.88 2.26 26.72
CA THR A 5 14.01 2.59 25.28
C THR A 5 13.68 1.38 24.42
N LYS A 6 14.13 0.18 24.79
CA LYS A 6 13.82 -1.05 24.07
C LYS A 6 12.33 -1.40 24.10
N ARG A 7 11.64 -1.13 25.21
CA ARG A 7 10.20 -1.33 25.35
C ARG A 7 9.37 -0.32 24.55
N MET A 8 9.81 0.92 24.46
CA MET A 8 9.17 1.94 23.63
C MET A 8 9.33 1.62 22.14
N LEU A 9 10.51 1.23 21.69
CA LEU A 9 10.76 0.82 20.31
C LEU A 9 9.98 -0.43 19.93
N SER A 10 9.82 -1.38 20.83
CA SER A 10 9.00 -2.57 20.63
C SER A 10 7.51 -2.23 20.50
N LYS A 11 6.99 -1.33 21.31
CA LYS A 11 5.59 -0.88 21.26
C LYS A 11 5.29 -0.06 20.00
N THR A 12 6.21 0.79 19.56
CA THR A 12 6.04 1.56 18.32
C THR A 12 6.09 0.67 17.07
N LYS A 13 6.88 -0.40 17.08
CA LYS A 13 6.90 -1.37 15.99
C LYS A 13 5.60 -2.15 15.83
N SER A 14 4.93 -2.49 16.93
CA SER A 14 3.68 -3.24 16.90
C SER A 14 2.47 -2.43 16.44
N CYS A 15 2.57 -1.11 16.40
CA CYS A 15 1.49 -0.20 16.02
C CYS A 15 1.67 0.43 14.64
N SER A 16 2.76 0.16 13.93
CA SER A 16 3.01 0.75 12.62
C SER A 16 2.43 -0.10 11.50
N CYS A 17 1.63 0.52 10.64
CA CYS A 17 1.13 -0.09 9.41
C CYS A 17 2.29 -0.30 8.41
N SER A 18 2.37 -1.49 7.81
CA SER A 18 3.40 -1.81 6.80
C SER A 18 3.12 -1.21 5.41
N MET A 19 1.90 -0.77 5.15
CA MET A 19 1.47 -0.27 3.84
C MET A 19 2.31 0.89 3.31
N PRO A 20 2.67 1.91 4.12
CA PRO A 20 3.55 2.98 3.66
C PRO A 20 4.95 2.51 3.28
N GLY A 21 5.47 1.50 3.97
CA GLY A 21 6.76 0.90 3.65
C GLY A 21 6.75 0.15 2.32
N VAL A 22 5.70 -0.62 2.06
CA VAL A 22 5.49 -1.31 0.79
C VAL A 22 5.37 -0.31 -0.35
N TRP A 23 4.59 0.75 -0.17
CA TRP A 23 4.44 1.81 -1.15
C TRP A 23 5.79 2.49 -1.47
N ARG A 24 6.54 2.83 -0.44
CA ARG A 24 7.85 3.46 -0.62
C ARG A 24 8.82 2.57 -1.41
N ALA A 25 8.83 1.28 -1.15
CA ALA A 25 9.65 0.33 -1.90
C ALA A 25 9.17 0.20 -3.36
N ALA A 26 7.87 0.11 -3.58
CA ALA A 26 7.27 -0.03 -4.90
C ALA A 26 7.45 1.21 -5.78
N ALA A 27 7.45 2.39 -5.19
CA ALA A 27 7.59 3.67 -5.91
C ALA A 27 8.89 3.79 -6.72
N TYR A 28 9.92 3.03 -6.35
CA TYR A 28 11.18 2.97 -7.09
C TYR A 28 11.18 1.94 -8.23
N CYS A 29 10.14 1.13 -8.36
CA CYS A 29 10.04 0.11 -9.41
C CYS A 29 9.45 0.70 -10.68
N SER A 30 10.28 1.07 -11.62
CA SER A 30 9.84 1.64 -12.91
C SER A 30 8.97 0.65 -13.69
N GLY A 31 7.79 1.10 -14.14
CA GLY A 31 6.84 0.28 -14.87
C GLY A 31 5.99 -0.65 -14.00
N ALA A 32 6.09 -0.54 -12.67
CA ALA A 32 5.23 -1.27 -11.75
C ALA A 32 3.86 -0.61 -11.61
N ALA A 33 2.86 -1.40 -11.20
CA ALA A 33 1.61 -0.92 -10.63
C ALA A 33 1.39 -1.58 -9.27
N VAL A 34 0.76 -0.86 -8.35
CA VAL A 34 0.49 -1.37 -7.00
C VAL A 34 -1.00 -1.49 -6.77
N ILE A 35 -1.44 -2.66 -6.34
CA ILE A 35 -2.78 -2.90 -5.85
C ILE A 35 -2.73 -3.03 -4.33
N PHE A 36 -3.40 -2.12 -3.63
CA PHE A 36 -3.67 -2.28 -2.22
C PHE A 36 -4.93 -3.11 -2.03
N HIS A 37 -4.76 -4.36 -1.59
CA HIS A 37 -5.89 -5.20 -1.18
C HIS A 37 -6.33 -4.77 0.22
N SER A 38 -7.12 -3.70 0.25
CA SER A 38 -7.39 -2.91 1.44
C SER A 38 -8.67 -2.10 1.29
N PRO A 39 -9.21 -1.57 2.40
CA PRO A 39 -10.17 -0.47 2.35
C PRO A 39 -9.59 0.75 1.62
N ARG A 40 -10.46 1.56 1.06
CA ARG A 40 -10.08 2.77 0.30
C ARG A 40 -9.20 3.73 1.10
N ALA A 41 -9.42 3.83 2.39
CA ALA A 41 -8.65 4.71 3.28
C ALA A 41 -7.15 4.40 3.27
N CYS A 42 -6.76 3.13 3.25
CA CYS A 42 -5.34 2.73 3.22
C CYS A 42 -4.63 3.21 1.95
N ALA A 43 -5.27 3.07 0.79
CA ALA A 43 -4.74 3.56 -0.48
C ALA A 43 -4.68 5.10 -0.50
N HIS A 44 -5.65 5.77 0.12
CA HIS A 44 -5.66 7.23 0.23
C HIS A 44 -4.47 7.74 1.05
N VAL A 45 -4.17 7.11 2.18
CA VAL A 45 -2.98 7.45 2.99
C VAL A 45 -1.69 7.28 2.19
N ALA A 46 -1.53 6.18 1.48
CA ALA A 46 -0.36 5.94 0.65
C ALA A 46 -0.20 7.02 -0.44
N ARG A 47 -1.31 7.40 -1.09
CA ARG A 47 -1.29 8.46 -2.10
C ARG A 47 -0.95 9.83 -1.52
N SER A 48 -1.44 10.15 -0.34
CA SER A 48 -1.12 11.42 0.34
C SER A 48 0.36 11.51 0.68
N MET A 49 0.98 10.40 1.05
CA MET A 49 2.43 10.33 1.28
C MET A 49 3.23 10.50 -0.01
N ASP A 50 2.76 9.95 -1.13
CA ASP A 50 3.38 10.12 -2.44
C ASP A 50 3.35 11.59 -2.89
N ILE A 51 2.21 12.24 -2.79
CA ILE A 51 2.06 13.67 -3.09
C ILE A 51 3.02 14.51 -2.25
N SER A 52 3.11 14.23 -0.95
CA SER A 52 4.03 14.94 -0.06
C SER A 52 5.51 14.75 -0.44
N ALA A 53 5.87 13.56 -0.92
CA ALA A 53 7.21 13.27 -1.41
C ALA A 53 7.51 14.02 -2.72
N GLN A 54 6.53 14.10 -3.62
CA GLN A 54 6.64 14.87 -4.86
C GLN A 54 6.85 16.36 -4.60
N TYR A 55 6.09 16.96 -3.68
CA TYR A 55 6.27 18.36 -3.30
C TYR A 55 7.66 18.62 -2.71
N ARG A 56 8.18 17.74 -1.87
CA ARG A 56 9.53 17.87 -1.33
C ARG A 56 10.60 17.80 -2.42
N ALA A 57 10.43 16.92 -3.38
CA ALA A 57 11.37 16.78 -4.49
C ALA A 57 11.34 18.00 -5.42
N LEU A 58 10.16 18.55 -5.70
CA LEU A 58 10.00 19.80 -6.43
C LEU A 58 10.72 20.96 -5.71
N ALA A 59 10.54 21.07 -4.40
CA ALA A 59 11.21 22.09 -3.60
C ALA A 59 12.74 21.97 -3.60
N ASN A 60 13.26 20.76 -3.76
CA ASN A 60 14.69 20.46 -3.82
C ASN A 60 15.25 20.44 -5.26
N GLY A 61 14.49 20.82 -6.27
CA GLY A 61 14.92 20.84 -7.67
C GLY A 61 15.08 19.46 -8.31
N ALA A 62 14.57 18.39 -7.69
CA ALA A 62 14.68 17.02 -8.17
C ALA A 62 13.43 16.51 -8.92
N ALA A 63 12.68 17.43 -9.53
CA ALA A 63 11.40 17.13 -10.19
C ALA A 63 11.47 16.13 -11.35
N GLU A 64 12.60 16.05 -12.03
CA GLU A 64 12.75 15.24 -13.23
C GLU A 64 12.71 13.71 -12.99
N ASN A 65 12.91 13.28 -11.75
CA ASN A 65 13.04 11.85 -11.39
C ASN A 65 11.77 11.24 -10.79
N LEU A 66 10.69 12.01 -10.67
CA LEU A 66 9.45 11.57 -10.03
C LEU A 66 8.47 11.01 -11.05
N LYS A 67 8.62 9.73 -11.36
CA LYS A 67 7.58 8.96 -12.05
C LYS A 67 6.64 8.36 -11.02
N SER A 68 5.44 8.89 -10.93
CA SER A 68 4.37 8.27 -10.15
C SER A 68 3.95 6.96 -10.82
N ILE A 69 3.91 5.88 -10.04
CA ILE A 69 3.37 4.60 -10.50
C ILE A 69 1.87 4.53 -10.17
N PRO A 70 1.05 3.77 -10.94
CA PRO A 70 -0.35 3.57 -10.65
C PRO A 70 -0.56 2.91 -9.29
N VAL A 71 -1.45 3.48 -8.47
CA VAL A 71 -1.89 2.94 -7.18
C VAL A 71 -3.38 2.75 -7.21
N VAL A 72 -3.82 1.53 -7.02
CA VAL A 72 -5.23 1.16 -7.05
C VAL A 72 -5.60 0.42 -5.77
N SER A 73 -6.81 0.63 -5.29
CA SER A 73 -7.37 -0.12 -4.15
C SER A 73 -8.41 -1.12 -4.64
N SER A 74 -8.40 -2.32 -4.10
CA SER A 74 -9.48 -3.29 -4.29
C SER A 74 -10.78 -2.90 -3.57
N MET A 75 -10.75 -1.82 -2.80
CA MET A 75 -11.89 -1.25 -2.07
C MET A 75 -12.65 -2.27 -1.22
N LEU A 76 -11.94 -2.93 -0.31
CA LEU A 76 -12.54 -3.86 0.64
C LEU A 76 -13.56 -3.13 1.52
N GLN A 77 -14.70 -3.77 1.72
CA GLN A 77 -15.79 -3.34 2.61
C GLN A 77 -15.97 -4.38 3.72
N GLU A 78 -16.72 -4.06 4.75
CA GLU A 78 -16.98 -4.96 5.88
C GLU A 78 -17.52 -6.34 5.46
N LYS A 79 -18.41 -6.39 4.48
CA LYS A 79 -18.94 -7.64 3.92
C LYS A 79 -17.83 -8.57 3.38
N HIS A 80 -16.73 -8.02 2.87
CA HIS A 80 -15.62 -8.80 2.35
C HIS A 80 -14.74 -9.40 3.47
N SER A 81 -14.81 -8.85 4.69
CA SER A 81 -14.19 -9.45 5.87
C SER A 81 -14.86 -10.77 6.25
N ILE A 82 -16.16 -10.90 6.00
CA ILE A 82 -16.97 -12.09 6.32
C ILE A 82 -16.94 -13.08 5.15
N PHE A 83 -17.25 -12.63 3.94
CA PHE A 83 -17.44 -13.50 2.76
C PHE A 83 -16.18 -13.66 1.90
N GLY A 84 -15.14 -12.87 2.14
CA GLY A 84 -13.88 -12.86 1.37
C GLY A 84 -13.81 -11.77 0.33
N GLY A 85 -12.58 -11.36 0.05
CA GLY A 85 -12.25 -10.30 -0.91
C GLY A 85 -11.58 -10.80 -2.19
N ALA A 86 -11.49 -12.11 -2.40
CA ALA A 86 -10.74 -12.69 -3.52
C ALA A 86 -11.30 -12.26 -4.89
N ASP A 87 -12.61 -12.23 -5.05
CA ASP A 87 -13.25 -11.81 -6.30
C ASP A 87 -13.00 -10.34 -6.61
N ARG A 88 -13.01 -9.52 -5.56
CA ARG A 88 -12.66 -8.09 -5.69
C ARG A 88 -11.21 -7.90 -6.10
N LEU A 89 -10.31 -8.68 -5.54
CA LEU A 89 -8.91 -8.64 -5.92
C LEU A 89 -8.72 -9.07 -7.37
N ARG A 90 -9.36 -10.16 -7.78
CA ARG A 90 -9.30 -10.64 -9.17
C ARG A 90 -9.78 -9.59 -10.16
N ALA A 91 -10.96 -9.01 -9.94
CA ALA A 91 -11.50 -7.96 -10.78
C ALA A 91 -10.57 -6.73 -10.85
N CYS A 92 -9.97 -6.36 -9.71
CA CYS A 92 -9.02 -5.25 -9.63
C CYS A 92 -7.72 -5.54 -10.41
N ILE A 93 -7.21 -6.78 -10.35
CA ILE A 93 -6.04 -7.20 -11.13
C ILE A 93 -6.32 -7.11 -12.62
N GLU A 94 -7.45 -7.66 -13.08
CA GLU A 94 -7.85 -7.63 -14.49
C GLU A 94 -7.97 -6.18 -15.00
N ASP A 95 -8.62 -5.31 -14.23
CA ASP A 95 -8.77 -3.90 -14.58
C ASP A 95 -7.42 -3.17 -14.68
N VAL A 96 -6.53 -3.36 -13.71
CA VAL A 96 -5.20 -2.75 -13.68
C VAL A 96 -4.32 -3.25 -14.83
N VAL A 97 -4.34 -4.54 -15.12
CA VAL A 97 -3.57 -5.13 -16.23
C VAL A 97 -4.06 -4.60 -17.57
N ASN A 98 -5.36 -4.52 -17.76
CA ASN A 98 -5.95 -4.03 -19.01
C ASN A 98 -5.71 -2.53 -19.21
N THR A 99 -5.81 -1.73 -18.14
CA THR A 99 -5.71 -0.27 -18.21
C THR A 99 -4.26 0.21 -18.31
N TYR A 100 -3.39 -0.30 -17.44
CA TYR A 100 -2.03 0.24 -17.27
C TYR A 100 -0.94 -0.62 -17.94
N ARG A 101 -1.24 -1.88 -18.24
CA ARG A 101 -0.29 -2.86 -18.82
C ARG A 101 1.08 -2.82 -18.13
N PRO A 102 1.13 -2.99 -16.81
CA PRO A 102 2.36 -2.85 -16.04
C PRO A 102 3.34 -3.99 -16.36
N LYS A 103 4.64 -3.70 -16.26
CA LYS A 103 5.69 -4.72 -16.36
C LYS A 103 5.77 -5.60 -15.11
N CYS A 104 5.35 -5.06 -13.98
CA CYS A 104 5.32 -5.73 -12.69
C CYS A 104 4.10 -5.30 -11.91
N LEU A 105 3.41 -6.24 -11.28
CA LEU A 105 2.27 -5.97 -10.43
C LEU A 105 2.62 -6.33 -8.98
N ILE A 106 2.50 -5.37 -8.10
CA ILE A 106 2.75 -5.53 -6.66
C ILE A 106 1.41 -5.52 -5.94
N ILE A 107 1.12 -6.57 -5.20
CA ILE A 107 -0.09 -6.67 -4.38
C ILE A 107 0.28 -6.54 -2.92
N ALA A 108 -0.23 -5.50 -2.28
CA ALA A 108 -0.02 -5.23 -0.86
C ALA A 108 -1.29 -5.54 -0.06
N ASN A 109 -1.19 -6.48 0.86
CA ASN A 109 -2.28 -6.83 1.76
C ASN A 109 -2.34 -5.90 2.96
N SER A 110 -3.54 -5.43 3.29
CA SER A 110 -3.80 -4.72 4.53
C SER A 110 -4.02 -5.69 5.70
N CYS A 111 -3.99 -5.14 6.91
CA CYS A 111 -4.35 -5.89 8.12
C CYS A 111 -5.78 -6.46 8.05
N VAL A 112 -6.72 -5.74 7.44
CA VAL A 112 -8.11 -6.20 7.25
C VAL A 112 -8.19 -7.44 6.36
N ALA A 113 -7.39 -7.50 5.30
CA ALA A 113 -7.32 -8.68 4.43
C ALA A 113 -6.65 -9.88 5.13
N GLY A 114 -5.77 -9.61 6.10
CA GLY A 114 -5.03 -10.63 6.85
C GLY A 114 -5.81 -11.30 7.98
N VAL A 115 -6.83 -10.65 8.53
CA VAL A 115 -7.59 -11.14 9.71
C VAL A 115 -8.25 -12.52 9.46
N ARG A 116 -8.62 -12.82 8.23
CA ARG A 116 -9.27 -14.08 7.87
C ARG A 116 -8.37 -15.31 7.92
N ARG A 117 -7.05 -15.15 8.02
CA ARG A 117 -6.08 -16.26 8.08
C ARG A 117 -6.03 -16.94 9.45
N THR A 118 -6.62 -16.35 10.47
CA THR A 118 -6.51 -16.81 11.87
C THR A 118 -7.65 -17.72 12.31
N SER A 119 -8.61 -18.03 11.44
CA SER A 119 -9.73 -18.94 11.74
C SER A 119 -9.57 -20.27 11.00
N ARG A 120 -8.48 -20.98 11.29
CA ARG A 120 -8.35 -22.42 11.05
C ARG A 120 -7.81 -23.08 12.29
#